data_c0699e8446be6229fbd688d4545e18ed
#
_entry.id   c0699e8446be6229fbd688d4545e18ed
#
_cell.length_a   1.000
_cell.length_b   1.000
_cell.length_c   1.000
_cell.angle_alpha   90.00
_cell.angle_beta   90.00
_cell.angle_gamma   90.00
#
_symmetry.space_group_name_H-M   'P 1'
#
loop_
_entity.id
_entity.type
_entity.pdbx_description
1 polymer ?
#
loop_
_entity_poly.entity_id
_entity_poly.type
_entity_poly.pdbx_seq_one_letter_code
_entity_poly.pdbx_strand_id
1 'polypeptide(L)'
;MLVKTFAAAVQGIDATLVAVEVNTTGALKNIIVGLPDNAVKESLERVLSAIKHNSLPFPRKYCIVNLAPADIRKEGSAYDLPIAIGVLAATDGMSSTDFDKYVLMGELSLDGTLNSIKGALPIAILARELGYKGLILPKDNACEAAVVNNLEVYGAENLKDVVQFFNKTKNLEPTVVNTREEFYSNINFFDFDFADVKGQESVKRALEVAAAGGHNILMVGPPGAGKSMMAKRMPTILPPLTLNEALETTKIHSVAGKINGGISLMAQRPFRSPHHTISDVALVGGGAFPQPGEISLAHNGVLFLDELPEFKRSVLEVMRQPLEDRKISISRAKFATEYPASFMLVSSMNPCPCGYYNHPEKTCVCPPGMVQKYLSRISGPLLDRIDMHIEIIPVPFEKLSEIAPAEKSEVIRERVIVARKIQEKRFEKFPQTHCNAQMSSKMLRDFAHPNPEGQQLLKAAMSRMNLSARAYDRILKVARTIADLDSSQNIETSHLAEAINYRNLDREMWAS
;
A
#
# COMPACT_ATOMS: atom_id res chain seq x y z
N MET A 1 -40.81 14.29 -14.76
CA MET A 1 -40.63 13.90 -13.32
C MET A 1 -39.17 14.05 -12.97
N LEU A 2 -38.82 14.62 -11.80
CA LEU A 2 -37.45 14.68 -11.30
C LEU A 2 -37.23 13.54 -10.28
N VAL A 3 -36.21 12.75 -10.50
CA VAL A 3 -35.82 11.63 -9.62
C VAL A 3 -34.39 11.84 -9.18
N LYS A 4 -34.07 11.48 -7.94
CA LYS A 4 -32.71 11.49 -7.38
C LYS A 4 -32.32 10.09 -6.98
N THR A 5 -31.14 9.64 -7.43
CA THR A 5 -30.43 8.50 -6.91
C THR A 5 -29.06 8.95 -6.39
N PHE A 6 -28.39 8.13 -5.62
CA PHE A 6 -27.11 8.48 -4.98
C PHE A 6 -26.01 7.56 -5.42
N ALA A 7 -24.86 8.15 -5.71
CA ALA A 7 -23.61 7.52 -6.09
C ALA A 7 -22.47 8.13 -5.28
N ALA A 8 -21.22 7.73 -5.54
CA ALA A 8 -20.06 8.35 -4.93
C ALA A 8 -18.92 8.55 -5.94
N ALA A 9 -18.14 9.60 -5.75
CA ALA A 9 -16.88 9.86 -6.46
C ALA A 9 -15.71 9.57 -5.54
N VAL A 10 -14.76 8.77 -5.98
CA VAL A 10 -13.53 8.46 -5.22
C VAL A 10 -12.47 9.50 -5.53
N GLN A 11 -11.89 10.11 -4.48
CA GLN A 11 -10.81 11.09 -4.59
C GLN A 11 -9.69 10.69 -3.59
N GLY A 12 -8.52 10.39 -4.11
CA GLY A 12 -7.47 9.82 -3.26
C GLY A 12 -7.87 8.46 -2.71
N ILE A 13 -7.95 8.34 -1.40
CA ILE A 13 -8.40 7.12 -0.69
C ILE A 13 -9.79 7.27 -0.08
N ASP A 14 -10.44 8.41 -0.25
CA ASP A 14 -11.75 8.72 0.31
C ASP A 14 -12.80 8.88 -0.79
N ALA A 15 -14.08 8.87 -0.40
CA ALA A 15 -15.20 9.03 -1.32
C ALA A 15 -16.02 10.27 -0.94
N THR A 16 -16.71 10.84 -1.93
CA THR A 16 -17.62 11.97 -1.76
C THR A 16 -18.96 11.65 -2.44
N LEU A 17 -20.07 11.98 -1.78
CA LEU A 17 -21.40 11.70 -2.29
C LEU A 17 -21.68 12.47 -3.57
N VAL A 18 -22.30 11.78 -4.53
CA VAL A 18 -22.80 12.35 -5.80
C VAL A 18 -24.30 12.09 -5.91
N ALA A 19 -25.08 13.16 -5.99
CA ALA A 19 -26.50 13.04 -6.32
C ALA A 19 -26.65 12.95 -7.85
N VAL A 20 -27.32 11.92 -8.32
CA VAL A 20 -27.66 11.70 -9.73
C VAL A 20 -29.11 12.10 -9.92
N GLU A 21 -29.33 13.27 -10.47
CA GLU A 21 -30.66 13.85 -10.72
C GLU A 21 -31.07 13.59 -12.16
N VAL A 22 -32.18 12.86 -12.35
CA VAL A 22 -32.70 12.54 -13.68
C VAL A 22 -34.05 13.25 -13.88
N ASN A 23 -34.12 14.04 -14.91
CA ASN A 23 -35.36 14.76 -15.27
C ASN A 23 -35.81 14.44 -16.72
N THR A 24 -37.06 14.03 -16.85
CA THR A 24 -37.70 13.81 -18.14
C THR A 24 -38.46 15.08 -18.53
N THR A 25 -37.83 15.92 -19.32
CA THR A 25 -38.47 17.14 -19.91
C THR A 25 -38.57 16.99 -21.41
N GLY A 26 -39.19 17.97 -22.09
CA GLY A 26 -39.27 18.04 -23.55
C GLY A 26 -37.92 18.31 -24.23
N ALA A 27 -36.81 17.74 -23.71
CA ALA A 27 -35.48 17.82 -24.29
C ALA A 27 -35.48 17.18 -25.70
N LEU A 28 -34.66 17.71 -26.61
CA LEU A 28 -34.50 17.18 -27.96
C LEU A 28 -33.50 16.04 -28.05
N LYS A 29 -32.71 15.80 -26.97
CA LYS A 29 -31.72 14.73 -26.88
C LYS A 29 -31.40 14.40 -25.41
N ASN A 30 -30.79 13.23 -25.17
CA ASN A 30 -30.26 12.86 -23.89
C ASN A 30 -28.98 13.66 -23.58
N ILE A 31 -28.85 14.18 -22.36
CA ILE A 31 -27.69 15.01 -21.95
C ILE A 31 -27.27 14.65 -20.54
N ILE A 32 -25.94 14.54 -20.30
CA ILE A 32 -25.35 14.45 -18.96
C ILE A 32 -24.59 15.74 -18.68
N VAL A 33 -24.83 16.35 -17.52
CA VAL A 33 -24.17 17.56 -17.01
C VAL A 33 -23.58 17.32 -15.62
N GLY A 34 -22.74 18.22 -15.09
CA GLY A 34 -22.12 18.10 -13.78
C GLY A 34 -20.66 17.60 -13.84
N LEU A 35 -19.88 18.11 -14.79
CA LEU A 35 -18.46 17.74 -15.02
C LEU A 35 -18.20 16.24 -15.29
N PRO A 36 -18.98 15.59 -16.18
CA PRO A 36 -18.72 14.22 -16.57
C PRO A 36 -17.44 14.13 -17.43
N ASP A 37 -16.66 13.06 -17.25
CA ASP A 37 -15.64 12.67 -18.22
C ASP A 37 -16.25 12.02 -19.47
N ASN A 38 -15.42 11.55 -20.40
CA ASN A 38 -15.91 10.92 -21.62
C ASN A 38 -16.64 9.59 -21.35
N ALA A 39 -16.14 8.79 -20.41
CA ALA A 39 -16.76 7.51 -20.05
C ALA A 39 -18.16 7.71 -19.45
N VAL A 40 -18.32 8.73 -18.59
CA VAL A 40 -19.63 9.10 -18.03
C VAL A 40 -20.57 9.68 -19.09
N LYS A 41 -20.07 10.43 -20.09
CA LYS A 41 -20.91 10.92 -21.20
C LYS A 41 -21.49 9.80 -22.05
N GLU A 42 -20.75 8.69 -22.19
CA GLU A 42 -21.18 7.49 -22.91
C GLU A 42 -22.12 6.60 -22.09
N SER A 43 -22.28 6.85 -20.78
CA SER A 43 -23.13 6.04 -19.88
C SER A 43 -24.55 5.87 -20.40
N LEU A 44 -25.15 6.91 -20.97
CA LEU A 44 -26.54 6.84 -21.47
C LEU A 44 -26.71 5.84 -22.63
N GLU A 45 -25.70 5.71 -23.49
CA GLU A 45 -25.73 4.72 -24.58
C GLU A 45 -25.71 3.29 -24.01
N ARG A 46 -24.82 3.02 -23.02
CA ARG A 46 -24.75 1.71 -22.33
C ARG A 46 -26.04 1.43 -21.56
N VAL A 47 -26.54 2.40 -20.81
CA VAL A 47 -27.77 2.29 -20.03
C VAL A 47 -28.98 1.96 -20.91
N LEU A 48 -29.17 2.68 -22.02
CA LEU A 48 -30.28 2.45 -22.93
C LEU A 48 -30.19 1.06 -23.61
N SER A 49 -29.01 0.63 -23.98
CA SER A 49 -28.78 -0.71 -24.51
C SER A 49 -29.12 -1.78 -23.48
N ALA A 50 -28.62 -1.64 -22.23
CA ALA A 50 -28.88 -2.57 -21.13
C ALA A 50 -30.40 -2.66 -20.80
N ILE A 51 -31.11 -1.53 -20.75
CA ILE A 51 -32.55 -1.48 -20.53
C ILE A 51 -33.28 -2.26 -21.64
N LYS A 52 -32.93 -2.03 -22.90
CA LYS A 52 -33.55 -2.70 -24.06
C LYS A 52 -33.27 -4.20 -24.04
N HIS A 53 -32.02 -4.61 -23.78
CA HIS A 53 -31.63 -6.01 -23.76
C HIS A 53 -32.38 -6.80 -22.68
N ASN A 54 -32.57 -6.23 -21.50
CA ASN A 54 -33.26 -6.86 -20.37
C ASN A 54 -34.80 -6.78 -20.48
N SER A 55 -35.35 -6.32 -21.60
CA SER A 55 -36.81 -6.14 -21.81
C SER A 55 -37.46 -5.29 -20.70
N LEU A 56 -36.73 -4.33 -20.15
CA LEU A 56 -37.25 -3.36 -19.19
C LEU A 56 -38.00 -2.25 -19.90
N PRO A 57 -38.90 -1.52 -19.23
CA PRO A 57 -39.66 -0.41 -19.84
C PRO A 57 -38.72 0.62 -20.48
N PHE A 58 -38.76 0.73 -21.81
CA PHE A 58 -37.85 1.62 -22.54
C PHE A 58 -38.33 3.07 -22.42
N PRO A 59 -37.47 4.03 -22.08
CA PRO A 59 -37.83 5.44 -21.93
C PRO A 59 -38.29 6.04 -23.25
N ARG A 60 -39.52 6.60 -23.27
CA ARG A 60 -40.12 7.25 -24.44
C ARG A 60 -39.78 8.73 -24.55
N LYS A 61 -39.17 9.31 -23.52
CA LYS A 61 -38.75 10.71 -23.42
C LYS A 61 -37.27 10.83 -23.24
N TYR A 62 -36.69 11.88 -23.79
CA TYR A 62 -35.30 12.20 -23.53
C TYR A 62 -35.09 12.63 -22.07
N CYS A 63 -33.93 12.29 -21.53
CA CYS A 63 -33.54 12.54 -20.14
C CYS A 63 -32.39 13.55 -20.06
N ILE A 64 -32.48 14.44 -19.08
CA ILE A 64 -31.35 15.26 -18.63
C ILE A 64 -30.89 14.65 -17.31
N VAL A 65 -29.63 14.24 -17.27
CA VAL A 65 -28.96 13.71 -16.07
C VAL A 65 -27.98 14.74 -15.53
N ASN A 66 -28.16 15.18 -14.29
CA ASN A 66 -27.23 16.08 -13.60
C ASN A 66 -26.51 15.34 -12.48
N LEU A 67 -25.19 15.42 -12.47
CA LEU A 67 -24.33 14.82 -11.44
C LEU A 67 -23.85 15.91 -10.48
N ALA A 68 -24.48 16.06 -9.33
CA ALA A 68 -24.18 17.08 -8.34
C ALA A 68 -23.29 16.53 -7.20
N PRO A 69 -22.36 17.32 -6.64
CA PRO A 69 -22.06 18.71 -6.95
C PRO A 69 -21.21 18.91 -8.21
N ALA A 70 -21.28 20.06 -8.86
CA ALA A 70 -20.59 20.33 -10.12
C ALA A 70 -19.09 20.68 -9.97
N ASP A 71 -18.58 20.89 -8.78
CA ASP A 71 -17.18 21.16 -8.47
C ASP A 71 -16.30 19.89 -8.44
N ILE A 72 -16.94 18.73 -8.25
CA ILE A 72 -16.28 17.44 -8.25
C ILE A 72 -16.41 16.80 -9.64
N ARG A 73 -15.29 16.39 -10.21
CA ARG A 73 -15.27 15.66 -11.47
C ARG A 73 -15.71 14.21 -11.25
N LYS A 74 -16.60 13.71 -12.12
CA LYS A 74 -17.08 12.34 -12.14
C LYS A 74 -16.37 11.57 -13.23
N GLU A 75 -15.75 10.47 -12.88
CA GLU A 75 -14.85 9.71 -13.74
C GLU A 75 -15.22 8.23 -13.77
N GLY A 76 -15.07 7.64 -14.96
CA GLY A 76 -15.31 6.22 -15.17
C GLY A 76 -16.78 5.85 -15.33
N SER A 77 -17.01 4.58 -15.58
CA SER A 77 -18.32 4.00 -15.94
C SER A 77 -19.17 3.55 -14.75
N ALA A 78 -18.67 3.71 -13.52
CA ALA A 78 -19.34 3.23 -12.30
C ALA A 78 -20.69 3.93 -11.98
N TYR A 79 -21.00 5.01 -12.69
CA TYR A 79 -22.28 5.74 -12.58
C TYR A 79 -23.40 5.15 -13.43
N ASP A 80 -23.15 4.14 -14.25
CA ASP A 80 -24.15 3.57 -15.16
C ASP A 80 -25.35 3.02 -14.37
N LEU A 81 -25.14 2.31 -13.28
CA LEU A 81 -26.22 1.76 -12.46
C LEU A 81 -27.12 2.85 -11.84
N PRO A 82 -26.63 3.87 -11.12
CA PRO A 82 -27.48 4.92 -10.58
C PRO A 82 -28.19 5.72 -11.67
N ILE A 83 -27.56 5.94 -12.83
CA ILE A 83 -28.20 6.58 -13.97
C ILE A 83 -29.35 5.70 -14.52
N ALA A 84 -29.13 4.39 -14.67
CA ALA A 84 -30.12 3.45 -15.17
C ALA A 84 -31.37 3.41 -14.27
N ILE A 85 -31.17 3.29 -12.96
CA ILE A 85 -32.26 3.30 -11.98
C ILE A 85 -32.99 4.66 -12.01
N GLY A 86 -32.25 5.77 -12.06
CA GLY A 86 -32.85 7.11 -12.19
C GLY A 86 -33.66 7.27 -13.45
N VAL A 87 -33.21 6.80 -14.62
CA VAL A 87 -33.91 6.84 -15.89
C VAL A 87 -35.20 6.00 -15.84
N LEU A 88 -35.11 4.75 -15.34
CA LEU A 88 -36.28 3.87 -15.20
C LEU A 88 -37.31 4.45 -14.25
N ALA A 89 -36.91 4.99 -13.12
CA ALA A 89 -37.81 5.62 -12.15
C ALA A 89 -38.46 6.92 -12.71
N ALA A 90 -37.70 7.73 -13.46
CA ALA A 90 -38.23 8.98 -14.06
C ALA A 90 -39.21 8.74 -15.24
N THR A 91 -39.22 7.52 -15.79
CA THR A 91 -40.06 7.13 -16.94
C THR A 91 -41.14 6.11 -16.58
N ASP A 92 -41.55 6.06 -15.33
CA ASP A 92 -42.57 5.15 -14.79
C ASP A 92 -42.24 3.65 -14.99
N GLY A 93 -40.97 3.34 -15.18
CA GLY A 93 -40.44 1.95 -15.31
C GLY A 93 -40.26 1.23 -14.00
N MET A 94 -40.44 1.91 -12.86
CA MET A 94 -40.30 1.35 -11.51
C MET A 94 -41.46 1.82 -10.63
N SER A 95 -41.91 0.89 -9.75
CA SER A 95 -43.01 1.17 -8.80
C SER A 95 -42.51 1.66 -7.43
N SER A 96 -41.25 1.45 -7.11
CA SER A 96 -40.64 1.82 -5.82
C SER A 96 -40.04 3.21 -5.83
N THR A 97 -40.05 3.88 -4.66
CA THR A 97 -39.36 5.15 -4.40
C THR A 97 -38.22 5.00 -3.38
N ASP A 98 -37.97 3.76 -2.87
CA ASP A 98 -37.01 3.51 -1.80
C ASP A 98 -35.56 3.55 -2.26
N PHE A 99 -35.26 3.80 -3.54
CA PHE A 99 -33.90 3.86 -4.08
C PHE A 99 -33.07 5.04 -3.53
N ASP A 100 -33.71 6.06 -2.97
CA ASP A 100 -33.07 7.19 -2.30
C ASP A 100 -32.38 6.84 -0.97
N LYS A 101 -32.72 5.67 -0.40
CA LYS A 101 -32.12 5.14 0.82
C LYS A 101 -30.81 4.39 0.60
N TYR A 102 -30.44 4.18 -0.65
CA TYR A 102 -29.28 3.37 -1.04
C TYR A 102 -28.29 4.18 -1.87
N VAL A 103 -27.00 3.93 -1.66
CA VAL A 103 -25.98 4.34 -2.62
C VAL A 103 -25.87 3.25 -3.68
N LEU A 104 -25.82 3.66 -4.96
CA LEU A 104 -25.79 2.77 -6.11
C LEU A 104 -24.50 2.99 -6.89
N MET A 105 -23.78 1.91 -7.18
CA MET A 105 -22.55 1.97 -7.98
C MET A 105 -22.44 0.74 -8.87
N GLY A 106 -22.02 0.91 -10.12
CA GLY A 106 -21.79 -0.21 -11.03
C GLY A 106 -21.66 0.22 -12.47
N GLU A 107 -20.72 -0.39 -13.18
CA GLU A 107 -20.58 -0.26 -14.63
C GLU A 107 -21.50 -1.27 -15.33
N LEU A 108 -22.20 -0.84 -16.36
CA LEU A 108 -23.06 -1.72 -17.15
C LEU A 108 -22.40 -2.12 -18.47
N SER A 109 -22.41 -3.41 -18.74
CA SER A 109 -22.25 -3.92 -20.11
C SER A 109 -23.52 -3.68 -20.92
N LEU A 110 -23.44 -3.77 -22.25
CA LEU A 110 -24.57 -3.56 -23.15
C LEU A 110 -25.74 -4.55 -22.94
N ASP A 111 -25.44 -5.71 -22.39
CA ASP A 111 -26.42 -6.75 -22.01
C ASP A 111 -27.03 -6.54 -20.61
N GLY A 112 -26.51 -5.55 -19.86
CA GLY A 112 -26.96 -5.22 -18.51
C GLY A 112 -26.21 -5.94 -17.39
N THR A 113 -25.16 -6.71 -17.67
CA THR A 113 -24.26 -7.28 -16.67
C THR A 113 -23.53 -6.17 -15.93
N LEU A 114 -23.36 -6.31 -14.60
CA LEU A 114 -22.63 -5.38 -13.75
C LEU A 114 -21.17 -5.79 -13.63
N ASN A 115 -20.28 -4.94 -14.12
CA ASN A 115 -18.85 -5.10 -14.04
C ASN A 115 -18.30 -4.49 -12.74
N SER A 116 -17.20 -5.03 -12.24
CA SER A 116 -16.52 -4.58 -11.02
C SER A 116 -16.08 -3.11 -11.12
N ILE A 117 -16.10 -2.43 -9.98
CA ILE A 117 -15.71 -1.03 -9.83
C ILE A 117 -14.48 -0.89 -8.93
N LYS A 118 -13.85 0.27 -8.96
CA LYS A 118 -12.76 0.63 -8.05
C LYS A 118 -13.30 1.43 -6.88
N GLY A 119 -12.67 1.25 -5.69
CA GLY A 119 -12.99 2.05 -4.53
C GLY A 119 -14.28 1.66 -3.82
N ALA A 120 -14.69 0.38 -3.87
CA ALA A 120 -15.90 -0.08 -3.19
C ALA A 120 -15.84 0.12 -1.67
N LEU A 121 -14.68 -0.11 -1.04
CA LEU A 121 -14.53 0.08 0.41
C LEU A 121 -14.68 1.54 0.85
N PRO A 122 -13.98 2.56 0.29
CA PRO A 122 -14.23 3.96 0.66
C PRO A 122 -15.67 4.42 0.38
N ILE A 123 -16.31 3.90 -0.67
CA ILE A 123 -17.73 4.18 -0.95
C ILE A 123 -18.63 3.61 0.15
N ALA A 124 -18.39 2.38 0.60
CA ALA A 124 -19.14 1.76 1.69
C ALA A 124 -18.96 2.52 3.02
N ILE A 125 -17.75 2.98 3.32
CA ILE A 125 -17.47 3.80 4.51
C ILE A 125 -18.28 5.09 4.46
N LEU A 126 -18.25 5.81 3.33
CA LEU A 126 -19.03 7.02 3.13
C LEU A 126 -20.54 6.77 3.30
N ALA A 127 -21.08 5.72 2.67
CA ALA A 127 -22.50 5.37 2.77
C ALA A 127 -22.94 5.15 4.22
N ARG A 128 -22.15 4.45 5.02
CA ARG A 128 -22.38 4.26 6.46
C ARG A 128 -22.34 5.58 7.22
N GLU A 129 -21.33 6.42 7.01
CA GLU A 129 -21.14 7.70 7.71
C GLU A 129 -22.30 8.67 7.46
N LEU A 130 -22.86 8.65 6.25
CA LEU A 130 -24.01 9.45 5.89
C LEU A 130 -25.37 8.84 6.29
N GLY A 131 -25.36 7.64 6.91
CA GLY A 131 -26.57 7.00 7.42
C GLY A 131 -27.47 6.37 6.34
N TYR A 132 -26.94 6.04 5.17
CA TYR A 132 -27.68 5.27 4.16
C TYR A 132 -28.01 3.88 4.70
N LYS A 133 -29.18 3.36 4.28
CA LYS A 133 -29.61 2.00 4.64
C LYS A 133 -28.65 0.96 4.07
N GLY A 134 -28.23 1.14 2.83
CA GLY A 134 -27.35 0.16 2.19
C GLY A 134 -26.65 0.69 0.95
N LEU A 135 -25.80 -0.19 0.41
CA LEU A 135 -25.01 -0.01 -0.81
C LEU A 135 -25.33 -1.15 -1.77
N ILE A 136 -25.69 -0.82 -3.01
CA ILE A 136 -25.90 -1.78 -4.09
C ILE A 136 -24.78 -1.60 -5.11
N LEU A 137 -24.06 -2.68 -5.41
CA LEU A 137 -22.87 -2.66 -6.26
C LEU A 137 -22.67 -4.03 -6.93
N PRO A 138 -21.68 -4.17 -7.86
CA PRO A 138 -21.42 -5.44 -8.49
C PRO A 138 -21.03 -6.53 -7.48
N LYS A 139 -21.46 -7.75 -7.72
CA LYS A 139 -21.23 -8.91 -6.85
C LYS A 139 -19.75 -9.11 -6.49
N ASP A 140 -18.85 -8.89 -7.45
CA ASP A 140 -17.40 -9.04 -7.25
C ASP A 140 -16.83 -8.07 -6.21
N ASN A 141 -17.48 -6.93 -5.97
CA ASN A 141 -17.08 -5.93 -4.98
C ASN A 141 -17.82 -6.10 -3.63
N ALA A 142 -18.81 -6.98 -3.55
CA ALA A 142 -19.69 -7.06 -2.38
C ALA A 142 -18.93 -7.46 -1.10
N CYS A 143 -18.00 -8.41 -1.17
CA CYS A 143 -17.21 -8.85 -0.01
C CYS A 143 -16.32 -7.72 0.53
N GLU A 144 -15.68 -6.95 -0.38
CA GLU A 144 -14.86 -5.79 -0.03
C GLU A 144 -15.67 -4.71 0.70
N ALA A 145 -16.87 -4.39 0.21
CA ALA A 145 -17.74 -3.38 0.81
C ALA A 145 -18.38 -3.85 2.12
N ALA A 146 -18.67 -5.15 2.25
CA ALA A 146 -19.34 -5.76 3.41
C ALA A 146 -18.44 -5.82 4.68
N VAL A 147 -17.17 -5.46 4.57
CA VAL A 147 -16.28 -5.21 5.73
C VAL A 147 -16.83 -4.10 6.65
N VAL A 148 -17.61 -3.18 6.08
CA VAL A 148 -18.16 -2.03 6.80
C VAL A 148 -19.38 -2.44 7.61
N ASN A 149 -19.22 -2.50 8.93
CA ASN A 149 -20.33 -2.82 9.84
C ASN A 149 -21.45 -1.77 9.80
N ASN A 150 -22.68 -2.18 10.09
CA ASN A 150 -23.89 -1.34 10.14
C ASN A 150 -24.25 -0.70 8.78
N LEU A 151 -23.97 -1.39 7.68
CA LEU A 151 -24.39 -1.06 6.33
C LEU A 151 -24.84 -2.35 5.64
N GLU A 152 -26.04 -2.38 5.06
CA GLU A 152 -26.49 -3.50 4.24
C GLU A 152 -25.82 -3.43 2.86
N VAL A 153 -25.02 -4.41 2.49
CA VAL A 153 -24.34 -4.45 1.19
C VAL A 153 -24.96 -5.51 0.30
N TYR A 154 -25.42 -5.13 -0.86
CA TYR A 154 -26.07 -6.00 -1.82
C TYR A 154 -25.24 -6.14 -3.09
N GLY A 155 -24.73 -7.34 -3.34
CA GLY A 155 -24.06 -7.68 -4.59
C GLY A 155 -25.06 -8.06 -5.67
N ALA A 156 -25.06 -7.35 -6.80
CA ALA A 156 -25.90 -7.64 -7.95
C ALA A 156 -25.08 -8.10 -9.16
N GLU A 157 -25.60 -9.03 -9.94
CA GLU A 157 -24.97 -9.54 -11.17
C GLU A 157 -25.37 -8.73 -12.41
N ASN A 158 -26.60 -8.19 -12.41
CA ASN A 158 -27.11 -7.46 -13.56
C ASN A 158 -28.15 -6.38 -13.16
N LEU A 159 -28.46 -5.49 -14.09
CA LEU A 159 -29.44 -4.41 -13.92
C LEU A 159 -30.83 -4.94 -13.52
N LYS A 160 -31.27 -6.07 -14.12
CA LYS A 160 -32.60 -6.66 -13.86
C LYS A 160 -32.75 -7.07 -12.40
N ASP A 161 -31.71 -7.62 -11.76
CA ASP A 161 -31.71 -7.98 -10.35
C ASP A 161 -31.99 -6.77 -9.45
N VAL A 162 -31.34 -5.63 -9.75
CA VAL A 162 -31.52 -4.38 -8.98
C VAL A 162 -32.95 -3.83 -9.16
N VAL A 163 -33.47 -3.85 -10.39
CA VAL A 163 -34.86 -3.43 -10.67
C VAL A 163 -35.87 -4.32 -9.94
N GLN A 164 -35.66 -5.64 -9.96
CA GLN A 164 -36.52 -6.59 -9.28
C GLN A 164 -36.46 -6.45 -7.75
N PHE A 165 -35.29 -6.16 -7.19
CA PHE A 165 -35.12 -5.86 -5.77
C PHE A 165 -35.97 -4.65 -5.35
N PHE A 166 -35.85 -3.53 -6.06
CA PHE A 166 -36.66 -2.34 -5.75
C PHE A 166 -38.16 -2.57 -5.97
N ASN A 167 -38.54 -3.31 -6.98
CA ASN A 167 -39.94 -3.66 -7.25
C ASN A 167 -40.47 -4.77 -6.30
N LYS A 168 -39.63 -5.27 -5.37
CA LYS A 168 -39.97 -6.33 -4.40
C LYS A 168 -40.44 -7.65 -5.06
N THR A 169 -39.97 -7.91 -6.28
CA THR A 169 -40.29 -9.15 -7.02
C THR A 169 -39.19 -10.20 -6.86
N LYS A 170 -37.97 -9.81 -6.46
CA LYS A 170 -36.85 -10.67 -6.10
C LYS A 170 -36.14 -10.07 -4.90
N ASN A 171 -35.80 -10.87 -3.92
CA ASN A 171 -34.94 -10.43 -2.83
C ASN A 171 -33.46 -10.59 -3.24
N LEU A 172 -32.65 -9.56 -3.00
CA LEU A 172 -31.21 -9.68 -2.92
C LEU A 172 -30.87 -9.93 -1.44
N GLU A 173 -30.06 -10.92 -1.17
CA GLU A 173 -29.58 -11.15 0.20
C GLU A 173 -28.40 -10.23 0.48
N PRO A 174 -28.33 -9.61 1.68
CA PRO A 174 -27.20 -8.81 2.05
C PRO A 174 -25.95 -9.71 2.16
N THR A 175 -24.86 -9.25 1.62
CA THR A 175 -23.56 -9.91 1.74
C THR A 175 -23.05 -9.74 3.17
N VAL A 176 -22.84 -10.86 3.87
CA VAL A 176 -22.34 -10.89 5.24
C VAL A 176 -20.91 -11.43 5.23
N VAL A 177 -19.99 -10.69 5.81
CA VAL A 177 -18.58 -11.07 5.96
C VAL A 177 -18.24 -11.09 7.45
N ASN A 178 -17.68 -12.20 7.93
CA ASN A 178 -17.10 -12.23 9.27
C ASN A 178 -15.67 -11.70 9.22
N THR A 179 -15.55 -10.36 9.15
CA THR A 179 -14.26 -9.66 9.00
C THR A 179 -13.21 -10.09 10.00
N ARG A 180 -13.60 -10.36 11.27
CA ARG A 180 -12.65 -10.79 12.30
C ARG A 180 -12.14 -12.20 12.02
N GLU A 181 -13.01 -13.14 11.74
CA GLU A 181 -12.62 -14.53 11.50
C GLU A 181 -11.74 -14.67 10.26
N GLU A 182 -12.14 -14.05 9.15
CA GLU A 182 -11.34 -14.03 7.93
C GLU A 182 -9.98 -13.34 8.12
N PHE A 183 -9.95 -12.24 8.85
CA PHE A 183 -8.71 -11.53 9.15
C PHE A 183 -7.75 -12.39 9.96
N TYR A 184 -8.20 -12.98 11.06
CA TYR A 184 -7.33 -13.78 11.94
C TYR A 184 -6.94 -15.13 11.33
N SER A 185 -7.75 -15.74 10.47
CA SER A 185 -7.40 -16.99 9.77
C SER A 185 -6.29 -16.79 8.73
N ASN A 186 -6.25 -15.62 8.09
CA ASN A 186 -5.31 -15.33 7.00
C ASN A 186 -4.01 -14.63 7.45
N ILE A 187 -3.91 -14.17 8.69
CA ILE A 187 -2.75 -13.44 9.23
C ILE A 187 -1.44 -14.24 9.15
N ASN A 188 -1.51 -15.55 9.33
CA ASN A 188 -0.33 -16.42 9.45
C ASN A 188 -0.09 -17.32 8.24
N PHE A 189 -0.81 -17.10 7.16
CA PHE A 189 -0.62 -17.90 5.95
C PHE A 189 0.45 -17.29 5.05
N PHE A 190 1.62 -17.92 4.96
CA PHE A 190 2.73 -17.48 4.12
C PHE A 190 3.25 -18.63 3.28
N ASP A 191 3.56 -18.35 2.00
CA ASP A 191 4.13 -19.34 1.06
C ASP A 191 5.64 -19.59 1.30
N PHE A 192 6.31 -18.74 2.10
CA PHE A 192 7.75 -18.78 2.35
C PHE A 192 8.05 -18.77 3.84
N ASP A 193 9.18 -19.38 4.22
CA ASP A 193 9.66 -19.39 5.60
C ASP A 193 11.17 -19.11 5.66
N PHE A 194 11.65 -18.47 6.73
CA PHE A 194 13.09 -18.28 6.97
C PHE A 194 13.82 -19.59 7.25
N ALA A 195 13.12 -20.66 7.63
CA ALA A 195 13.67 -22.00 7.75
C ALA A 195 14.27 -22.53 6.44
N ASP A 196 13.81 -22.04 5.29
CA ASP A 196 14.37 -22.38 3.97
C ASP A 196 15.75 -21.75 3.72
N VAL A 197 16.13 -20.72 4.51
CA VAL A 197 17.38 -19.97 4.35
C VAL A 197 18.45 -20.63 5.20
N LYS A 198 19.39 -21.33 4.56
CA LYS A 198 20.51 -21.96 5.23
C LYS A 198 21.64 -20.98 5.44
N GLY A 199 22.25 -21.03 6.64
CA GLY A 199 23.30 -20.10 7.03
C GLY A 199 22.82 -18.64 7.08
N GLN A 200 23.74 -17.69 6.84
CA GLN A 200 23.45 -16.24 6.77
C GLN A 200 22.91 -15.65 8.11
N GLU A 201 23.37 -16.15 9.25
CA GLU A 201 22.84 -15.77 10.57
C GLU A 201 22.96 -14.27 10.86
N SER A 202 24.06 -13.65 10.44
CA SER A 202 24.26 -12.19 10.56
C SER A 202 23.24 -11.39 9.73
N VAL A 203 22.87 -11.90 8.56
CA VAL A 203 21.87 -11.27 7.69
C VAL A 203 20.47 -11.47 8.26
N LYS A 204 20.14 -12.66 8.75
CA LYS A 204 18.86 -12.92 9.44
C LYS A 204 18.70 -12.01 10.66
N ARG A 205 19.77 -11.86 11.49
CA ARG A 205 19.76 -10.93 12.63
C ARG A 205 19.52 -9.48 12.18
N ALA A 206 20.18 -9.02 11.12
CA ALA A 206 19.96 -7.68 10.58
C ALA A 206 18.52 -7.47 10.08
N LEU A 207 17.93 -8.48 9.41
CA LEU A 207 16.54 -8.44 8.95
C LEU A 207 15.56 -8.47 10.12
N GLU A 208 15.84 -9.22 11.19
CA GLU A 208 15.08 -9.20 12.45
C GLU A 208 15.09 -7.80 13.09
N VAL A 209 16.27 -7.17 13.21
CA VAL A 209 16.40 -5.81 13.74
C VAL A 209 15.63 -4.82 12.86
N ALA A 210 15.77 -4.94 11.54
CA ALA A 210 15.06 -4.09 10.59
C ALA A 210 13.53 -4.26 10.71
N ALA A 211 13.02 -5.48 10.85
CA ALA A 211 11.61 -5.78 11.07
C ALA A 211 11.10 -5.22 12.41
N ALA A 212 11.89 -5.40 13.48
CA ALA A 212 11.54 -4.94 14.82
C ALA A 212 11.43 -3.41 14.90
N GLY A 213 12.34 -2.67 14.26
CA GLY A 213 12.37 -1.21 14.30
C GLY A 213 11.65 -0.52 13.15
N GLY A 214 11.24 -1.24 12.10
CA GLY A 214 10.75 -0.66 10.85
C GLY A 214 11.84 0.07 10.07
N HIS A 215 13.09 -0.41 10.15
CA HIS A 215 14.25 0.24 9.54
C HIS A 215 14.39 -0.08 8.06
N ASN A 216 14.75 0.92 7.29
CA ASN A 216 15.12 0.75 5.88
C ASN A 216 16.47 0.05 5.79
N ILE A 217 16.61 -0.93 4.87
CA ILE A 217 17.80 -1.77 4.78
C ILE A 217 18.30 -1.90 3.33
N LEU A 218 19.62 -1.85 3.17
CA LEU A 218 20.33 -2.11 1.92
C LEU A 218 21.18 -3.37 2.07
N MET A 219 20.95 -4.34 1.21
CA MET A 219 21.69 -5.59 1.11
C MET A 219 22.70 -5.51 -0.04
N VAL A 220 23.97 -5.67 0.25
CA VAL A 220 25.05 -5.67 -0.75
C VAL A 220 25.71 -7.02 -0.81
N GLY A 221 25.86 -7.59 -1.99
CA GLY A 221 26.51 -8.89 -2.13
C GLY A 221 26.54 -9.36 -3.59
N PRO A 222 27.31 -10.40 -3.89
CA PRO A 222 27.46 -10.91 -5.24
C PRO A 222 26.15 -11.50 -5.79
N PRO A 223 26.04 -11.68 -7.11
CA PRO A 223 24.92 -12.37 -7.70
C PRO A 223 24.81 -13.80 -7.15
N GLY A 224 23.58 -14.26 -6.92
CA GLY A 224 23.33 -15.60 -6.35
C GLY A 224 23.49 -15.72 -4.82
N ALA A 225 23.81 -14.66 -4.08
CA ALA A 225 23.94 -14.67 -2.63
C ALA A 225 22.61 -14.74 -1.84
N GLY A 226 21.45 -14.82 -2.52
CA GLY A 226 20.15 -15.00 -1.87
C GLY A 226 19.43 -13.69 -1.47
N LYS A 227 19.89 -12.51 -1.91
CA LYS A 227 19.32 -11.19 -1.55
C LYS A 227 17.82 -11.11 -1.77
N SER A 228 17.35 -11.41 -2.97
CA SER A 228 15.91 -11.35 -3.35
C SER A 228 15.10 -12.43 -2.64
N MET A 229 15.70 -13.59 -2.33
CA MET A 229 15.08 -14.67 -1.56
C MET A 229 14.81 -14.23 -0.12
N MET A 230 15.74 -13.54 0.52
CA MET A 230 15.57 -13.02 1.88
C MET A 230 14.58 -11.86 1.92
N ALA A 231 14.63 -10.95 0.93
CA ALA A 231 13.68 -9.84 0.85
C ALA A 231 12.21 -10.34 0.76
N LYS A 232 11.94 -11.38 -0.03
CA LYS A 232 10.59 -11.98 -0.16
C LYS A 232 10.07 -12.58 1.14
N ARG A 233 10.96 -12.94 2.08
CA ARG A 233 10.60 -13.48 3.39
C ARG A 233 10.37 -12.42 4.46
N MET A 234 10.70 -11.16 4.20
CA MET A 234 10.47 -10.07 5.16
C MET A 234 9.04 -9.99 5.70
N PRO A 235 7.98 -10.12 4.89
CA PRO A 235 6.62 -10.10 5.42
C PRO A 235 6.34 -11.18 6.46
N THR A 236 7.03 -12.33 6.42
CA THR A 236 6.80 -13.45 7.34
C THR A 236 7.29 -13.17 8.78
N ILE A 237 8.21 -12.24 8.96
CA ILE A 237 8.77 -11.85 10.26
C ILE A 237 8.28 -10.49 10.76
N LEU A 238 7.56 -9.73 9.93
CA LEU A 238 6.94 -8.47 10.35
C LEU A 238 5.76 -8.74 11.31
N PRO A 239 5.47 -7.83 12.26
CA PRO A 239 4.28 -7.92 13.07
C PRO A 239 3.03 -7.98 12.18
N PRO A 240 1.98 -8.70 12.58
CA PRO A 240 0.72 -8.70 11.83
C PRO A 240 0.17 -7.28 11.72
N LEU A 241 -0.67 -7.05 10.68
CA LEU A 241 -1.42 -5.79 10.58
C LEU A 241 -2.38 -5.66 11.76
N THR A 242 -2.53 -4.46 12.29
CA THR A 242 -3.70 -4.13 13.11
C THR A 242 -4.94 -3.97 12.20
N LEU A 243 -6.12 -4.03 12.76
CA LEU A 243 -7.35 -3.87 11.98
C LEU A 243 -7.40 -2.50 11.27
N ASN A 244 -6.91 -1.43 11.92
CA ASN A 244 -6.84 -0.09 11.33
C ASN A 244 -5.83 -0.03 10.17
N GLU A 245 -4.63 -0.60 10.34
CA GLU A 245 -3.64 -0.71 9.26
C GLU A 245 -4.20 -1.52 8.07
N ALA A 246 -4.91 -2.61 8.35
CA ALA A 246 -5.55 -3.45 7.33
C ALA A 246 -6.61 -2.67 6.54
N LEU A 247 -7.48 -1.92 7.22
CA LEU A 247 -8.49 -1.08 6.58
C LEU A 247 -7.84 0.00 5.69
N GLU A 248 -6.83 0.70 6.20
CA GLU A 248 -6.13 1.75 5.44
C GLU A 248 -5.41 1.17 4.22
N THR A 249 -4.73 0.03 4.38
CA THR A 249 -4.07 -0.66 3.28
C THR A 249 -5.08 -1.15 2.24
N THR A 250 -6.21 -1.72 2.69
CA THR A 250 -7.27 -2.19 1.81
C THR A 250 -7.91 -1.04 1.03
N LYS A 251 -8.13 0.14 1.64
CA LYS A 251 -8.61 1.34 0.94
C LYS A 251 -7.72 1.71 -0.25
N ILE A 252 -6.39 1.73 -0.05
CA ILE A 252 -5.44 2.07 -1.11
C ILE A 252 -5.52 1.07 -2.26
N HIS A 253 -5.56 -0.24 -1.94
CA HIS A 253 -5.66 -1.30 -2.93
C HIS A 253 -7.02 -1.33 -3.64
N SER A 254 -8.10 -0.99 -2.95
CA SER A 254 -9.45 -0.80 -3.48
C SER A 254 -9.48 0.28 -4.57
N VAL A 255 -8.97 1.46 -4.26
CA VAL A 255 -8.88 2.60 -5.20
C VAL A 255 -8.00 2.28 -6.40
N ALA A 256 -6.93 1.52 -6.20
CA ALA A 256 -6.07 1.05 -7.28
C ALA A 256 -6.72 -0.04 -8.15
N GLY A 257 -7.84 -0.63 -7.73
CA GLY A 257 -8.47 -1.78 -8.38
C GLY A 257 -7.59 -3.04 -8.30
N LYS A 258 -6.93 -3.24 -7.16
CA LYS A 258 -6.01 -4.37 -6.90
C LYS A 258 -6.56 -5.36 -5.87
N ILE A 259 -7.81 -5.21 -5.45
CA ILE A 259 -8.53 -6.20 -4.64
C ILE A 259 -9.12 -7.23 -5.60
N ASN A 260 -8.75 -8.49 -5.40
CA ASN A 260 -9.35 -9.58 -6.15
C ASN A 260 -10.73 -9.93 -5.56
N GLY A 261 -11.69 -10.30 -6.42
CA GLY A 261 -13.02 -10.72 -5.98
C GLY A 261 -12.95 -11.81 -4.91
N GLY A 262 -13.73 -11.63 -3.83
CA GLY A 262 -13.75 -12.57 -2.69
C GLY A 262 -12.83 -12.21 -1.52
N ILE A 263 -11.91 -11.26 -1.68
CA ILE A 263 -11.12 -10.73 -0.55
C ILE A 263 -11.89 -9.59 0.10
N SER A 264 -12.17 -9.73 1.39
CA SER A 264 -12.84 -8.71 2.18
C SER A 264 -11.85 -7.66 2.73
N LEU A 265 -10.78 -8.12 3.39
CA LEU A 265 -9.78 -7.28 4.03
C LEU A 265 -8.38 -7.87 3.82
N MET A 266 -7.40 -7.02 3.54
CA MET A 266 -6.01 -7.44 3.46
C MET A 266 -5.48 -7.80 4.86
N ALA A 267 -5.20 -9.09 5.09
CA ALA A 267 -4.68 -9.58 6.37
C ALA A 267 -3.14 -9.56 6.44
N GLN A 268 -2.48 -9.56 5.30
CA GLN A 268 -1.02 -9.60 5.20
C GLN A 268 -0.45 -8.26 4.79
N ARG A 269 0.76 -7.96 5.30
CA ARG A 269 1.52 -6.78 4.87
C ARG A 269 1.89 -6.90 3.39
N PRO A 270 1.58 -5.90 2.54
CA PRO A 270 1.90 -5.96 1.13
C PRO A 270 3.41 -6.03 0.90
N PHE A 271 3.81 -6.82 -0.09
CA PHE A 271 5.17 -6.87 -0.62
C PHE A 271 5.15 -6.42 -2.07
N ARG A 272 5.75 -5.26 -2.35
CA ARG A 272 5.83 -4.69 -3.69
C ARG A 272 7.26 -4.73 -4.19
N SER A 273 7.45 -5.25 -5.39
CA SER A 273 8.77 -5.39 -6.01
C SER A 273 8.72 -4.93 -7.46
N PRO A 274 8.71 -3.60 -7.70
CA PRO A 274 8.73 -3.06 -9.05
C PRO A 274 10.06 -3.35 -9.75
N HIS A 275 10.01 -3.59 -11.04
CA HIS A 275 11.20 -3.76 -11.85
C HIS A 275 11.96 -2.43 -12.02
N HIS A 276 13.29 -2.44 -12.18
CA HIS A 276 14.12 -1.23 -12.29
C HIS A 276 13.78 -0.34 -13.50
N THR A 277 13.06 -0.86 -14.49
CA THR A 277 12.57 -0.09 -15.65
C THR A 277 11.29 0.72 -15.38
N ILE A 278 10.75 0.67 -14.16
CA ILE A 278 9.54 1.39 -13.78
C ILE A 278 9.69 2.90 -14.04
N SER A 279 8.59 3.56 -14.44
CA SER A 279 8.55 5.03 -14.56
C SER A 279 8.29 5.71 -13.21
N ASP A 280 8.68 6.98 -13.11
CA ASP A 280 8.44 7.83 -11.93
C ASP A 280 6.95 7.83 -11.56
N VAL A 281 6.07 7.97 -12.57
CA VAL A 281 4.61 7.98 -12.39
C VAL A 281 4.08 6.64 -11.89
N ALA A 282 4.61 5.52 -12.37
CA ALA A 282 4.18 4.21 -11.90
C ALA A 282 4.67 3.93 -10.47
N LEU A 283 5.83 4.46 -10.08
CA LEU A 283 6.36 4.29 -8.73
C LEU A 283 5.62 5.18 -7.71
N VAL A 284 5.49 6.47 -7.99
CA VAL A 284 4.92 7.47 -7.07
C VAL A 284 3.39 7.50 -7.16
N GLY A 285 2.87 7.27 -8.33
CA GLY A 285 1.48 7.50 -8.68
C GLY A 285 1.30 8.75 -9.54
N GLY A 286 0.14 8.92 -10.09
CA GLY A 286 -0.19 10.04 -10.98
C GLY A 286 -1.02 9.59 -12.16
N GLY A 287 -0.77 10.23 -13.31
CA GLY A 287 -1.58 10.05 -14.51
C GLY A 287 -2.51 11.24 -14.76
N ALA A 288 -3.38 11.15 -15.77
CA ALA A 288 -4.43 12.14 -16.01
C ALA A 288 -5.39 12.20 -14.82
N PHE A 289 -5.59 11.06 -14.19
CA PHE A 289 -6.32 10.85 -12.95
C PHE A 289 -5.34 10.33 -11.91
N PRO A 290 -5.15 11.02 -10.77
CA PRO A 290 -4.22 10.58 -9.74
C PRO A 290 -4.59 9.17 -9.25
N GLN A 291 -3.73 8.20 -9.53
CA GLN A 291 -3.83 6.83 -9.01
C GLN A 291 -2.65 6.56 -8.08
N PRO A 292 -2.81 5.74 -7.02
CA PRO A 292 -1.71 5.37 -6.16
C PRO A 292 -0.67 4.54 -6.93
N GLY A 293 0.61 4.85 -6.72
CA GLY A 293 1.74 4.11 -7.29
C GLY A 293 2.21 2.96 -6.40
N GLU A 294 3.30 2.29 -6.82
CA GLU A 294 3.87 1.14 -6.09
C GLU A 294 4.28 1.49 -4.65
N ILE A 295 4.72 2.72 -4.39
CA ILE A 295 5.05 3.21 -3.05
C ILE A 295 3.81 3.21 -2.14
N SER A 296 2.68 3.73 -2.62
CA SER A 296 1.43 3.73 -1.85
C SER A 296 0.84 2.32 -1.72
N LEU A 297 1.00 1.48 -2.74
CA LEU A 297 0.61 0.06 -2.68
C LEU A 297 1.46 -0.75 -1.70
N ALA A 298 2.66 -0.28 -1.34
CA ALA A 298 3.51 -0.87 -0.31
C ALA A 298 3.19 -0.35 1.11
N HIS A 299 2.20 0.52 1.27
CA HIS A 299 1.82 1.09 2.56
C HIS A 299 1.57 0.00 3.61
N ASN A 300 2.09 0.20 4.83
CA ASN A 300 2.11 -0.76 5.93
C ASN A 300 2.80 -2.09 5.61
N GLY A 301 3.63 -2.13 4.58
CA GLY A 301 4.32 -3.32 4.10
C GLY A 301 5.76 -3.04 3.68
N VAL A 302 6.21 -3.76 2.67
CA VAL A 302 7.59 -3.75 2.16
C VAL A 302 7.60 -3.29 0.70
N LEU A 303 8.44 -2.30 0.42
CA LEU A 303 8.86 -1.96 -0.94
C LEU A 303 10.25 -2.53 -1.17
N PHE A 304 10.38 -3.51 -2.05
CA PHE A 304 11.64 -4.13 -2.41
C PHE A 304 12.16 -3.60 -3.75
N LEU A 305 13.35 -3.01 -3.73
CA LEU A 305 14.04 -2.55 -4.94
C LEU A 305 15.29 -3.39 -5.17
N ASP A 306 15.18 -4.34 -6.09
CA ASP A 306 16.30 -5.15 -6.51
C ASP A 306 17.17 -4.39 -7.51
N GLU A 307 18.49 -4.62 -7.49
CA GLU A 307 19.45 -3.94 -8.36
C GLU A 307 19.34 -2.40 -8.28
N LEU A 308 19.34 -1.85 -7.06
CA LEU A 308 19.10 -0.43 -6.78
C LEU A 308 19.85 0.55 -7.71
N PRO A 309 21.15 0.36 -8.08
CA PRO A 309 21.86 1.27 -9.00
C PRO A 309 21.37 1.22 -10.45
N GLU A 310 20.53 0.24 -10.84
CA GLU A 310 19.99 0.13 -12.19
C GLU A 310 18.71 0.94 -12.39
N PHE A 311 18.09 1.40 -11.32
CA PHE A 311 16.97 2.35 -11.42
C PHE A 311 17.45 3.69 -11.98
N LYS A 312 16.60 4.36 -12.75
CA LYS A 312 16.85 5.73 -13.20
C LYS A 312 17.01 6.65 -11.99
N ARG A 313 17.97 7.57 -12.07
CA ARG A 313 18.24 8.51 -10.98
C ARG A 313 17.01 9.32 -10.57
N SER A 314 16.19 9.76 -11.54
CA SER A 314 14.93 10.46 -11.27
C SER A 314 13.99 9.63 -10.39
N VAL A 315 13.86 8.32 -10.66
CA VAL A 315 13.04 7.39 -9.91
C VAL A 315 13.53 7.23 -8.45
N LEU A 316 14.84 7.21 -8.24
CA LEU A 316 15.42 7.14 -6.90
C LEU A 316 15.25 8.45 -6.11
N GLU A 317 15.37 9.61 -6.79
CA GLU A 317 15.25 10.92 -6.12
C GLU A 317 13.82 11.20 -5.63
N VAL A 318 12.77 10.76 -6.35
CA VAL A 318 11.37 10.96 -5.92
C VAL A 318 11.01 10.15 -4.68
N MET A 319 11.78 9.10 -4.33
CA MET A 319 11.57 8.33 -3.11
C MET A 319 11.97 9.06 -1.83
N ARG A 320 12.78 10.11 -1.93
CA ARG A 320 13.33 10.82 -0.76
C ARG A 320 12.24 11.41 0.13
N GLN A 321 11.20 11.98 -0.46
CA GLN A 321 10.09 12.57 0.27
C GLN A 321 9.26 11.50 0.99
N PRO A 322 8.73 10.45 0.34
CA PRO A 322 7.91 9.45 1.04
C PRO A 322 8.68 8.67 2.12
N LEU A 323 10.00 8.54 2.02
CA LEU A 323 10.82 7.93 3.08
C LEU A 323 10.89 8.79 4.36
N GLU A 324 10.72 10.11 4.26
CA GLU A 324 10.68 11.03 5.40
C GLU A 324 9.25 11.31 5.86
N ASP A 325 8.39 11.75 4.93
CA ASP A 325 7.05 12.27 5.24
C ASP A 325 6.00 11.15 5.37
N ARG A 326 6.31 9.91 4.91
CA ARG A 326 5.41 8.74 4.89
C ARG A 326 4.10 8.99 4.16
N LYS A 327 4.10 9.93 3.27
CA LYS A 327 3.00 10.26 2.37
C LYS A 327 3.54 10.75 1.02
N ILE A 328 2.69 10.63 0.02
CA ILE A 328 2.94 11.13 -1.33
C ILE A 328 1.90 12.17 -1.66
N SER A 329 2.33 13.37 -2.02
CA SER A 329 1.45 14.42 -2.50
C SER A 329 1.56 14.52 -4.02
N ILE A 330 0.48 14.20 -4.72
CA ILE A 330 0.37 14.34 -6.17
C ILE A 330 -0.36 15.65 -6.45
N SER A 331 0.39 16.68 -6.84
CA SER A 331 -0.17 17.99 -7.21
C SER A 331 -0.22 18.14 -8.72
N ARG A 332 -1.39 18.45 -9.24
CA ARG A 332 -1.66 18.82 -10.64
C ARG A 332 -2.43 20.13 -10.65
N ALA A 333 -2.45 20.82 -11.78
CA ALA A 333 -3.08 22.16 -11.91
C ALA A 333 -4.53 22.25 -11.39
N LYS A 334 -5.24 21.10 -11.31
CA LYS A 334 -6.65 21.05 -10.89
C LYS A 334 -6.89 20.17 -9.65
N PHE A 335 -5.90 19.41 -9.18
CA PHE A 335 -6.05 18.43 -8.11
C PHE A 335 -4.81 18.37 -7.25
N ALA A 336 -4.99 18.34 -5.95
CA ALA A 336 -3.96 17.94 -5.00
C ALA A 336 -4.52 16.75 -4.21
N THR A 337 -3.84 15.61 -4.27
CA THR A 337 -4.25 14.38 -3.60
C THR A 337 -3.07 13.83 -2.81
N GLU A 338 -3.31 13.44 -1.58
CA GLU A 338 -2.30 12.75 -0.75
C GLU A 338 -2.64 11.27 -0.65
N TYR A 339 -1.61 10.45 -0.74
CA TYR A 339 -1.69 9.02 -0.49
C TYR A 339 -0.76 8.64 0.66
N PRO A 340 -1.20 7.80 1.61
CA PRO A 340 -0.33 7.23 2.62
C PRO A 340 0.80 6.41 1.98
N ALA A 341 1.99 6.48 2.56
CA ALA A 341 3.20 5.84 2.05
C ALA A 341 4.13 5.39 3.18
N SER A 342 3.57 4.86 4.27
CA SER A 342 4.34 4.30 5.38
C SER A 342 4.76 2.87 5.03
N PHE A 343 5.93 2.72 4.40
CA PHE A 343 6.49 1.45 3.99
C PHE A 343 7.89 1.26 4.58
N MET A 344 8.34 0.02 4.61
CA MET A 344 9.73 -0.34 4.89
C MET A 344 10.44 -0.55 3.55
N LEU A 345 11.52 0.22 3.31
CA LEU A 345 12.35 0.02 2.13
C LEU A 345 13.34 -1.11 2.39
N VAL A 346 13.24 -2.16 1.60
CA VAL A 346 14.27 -3.19 1.47
C VAL A 346 14.87 -3.03 0.08
N SER A 347 16.18 -2.90 0.00
CA SER A 347 16.87 -2.75 -1.28
C SER A 347 18.03 -3.71 -1.39
N SER A 348 18.38 -4.07 -2.62
CA SER A 348 19.54 -4.91 -2.87
C SER A 348 20.39 -4.36 -4.00
N MET A 349 21.69 -4.62 -3.95
CA MET A 349 22.61 -4.30 -5.03
C MET A 349 23.82 -5.24 -5.05
N ASN A 350 24.49 -5.27 -6.18
CA ASN A 350 25.81 -5.87 -6.28
C ASN A 350 26.88 -4.86 -5.83
N PRO A 351 28.06 -5.31 -5.35
CA PRO A 351 29.12 -4.41 -4.92
C PRO A 351 29.77 -3.63 -6.07
N CYS A 352 29.63 -4.13 -7.31
CA CYS A 352 30.13 -3.51 -8.54
C CYS A 352 29.39 -4.09 -9.76
N PRO A 353 29.60 -3.58 -10.98
CA PRO A 353 28.94 -4.13 -12.17
C PRO A 353 29.21 -5.61 -12.47
N CYS A 354 30.41 -6.12 -12.19
CA CYS A 354 30.69 -7.56 -12.33
C CYS A 354 30.20 -8.39 -11.11
N GLY A 355 29.90 -7.75 -9.98
CA GLY A 355 29.38 -8.40 -8.78
C GLY A 355 30.44 -8.96 -7.80
N TYR A 356 31.73 -8.84 -8.12
CA TYR A 356 32.81 -9.54 -7.36
C TYR A 356 33.80 -8.59 -6.69
N TYR A 357 33.51 -7.32 -6.52
CA TYR A 357 34.34 -6.42 -5.75
C TYR A 357 34.38 -6.85 -4.28
N ASN A 358 35.59 -6.99 -3.71
CA ASN A 358 35.86 -7.54 -2.38
C ASN A 358 35.35 -8.98 -2.15
N HIS A 359 35.15 -9.76 -3.22
CA HIS A 359 34.75 -11.16 -3.06
C HIS A 359 35.95 -12.02 -2.61
N PRO A 360 35.78 -12.92 -1.59
CA PRO A 360 36.90 -13.67 -1.03
C PRO A 360 37.57 -14.64 -2.03
N GLU A 361 36.82 -15.18 -2.99
CA GLU A 361 37.30 -16.23 -3.91
C GLU A 361 37.38 -15.78 -5.38
N LYS A 362 36.69 -14.73 -5.79
CA LYS A 362 36.62 -14.31 -7.19
C LYS A 362 37.19 -12.91 -7.37
N THR A 363 38.02 -12.75 -8.39
CA THR A 363 38.63 -11.45 -8.70
C THR A 363 37.65 -10.54 -9.42
N CYS A 364 37.55 -9.28 -8.97
CA CYS A 364 36.81 -8.25 -9.65
C CYS A 364 37.50 -7.85 -10.97
N VAL A 365 36.74 -7.84 -12.08
CA VAL A 365 37.25 -7.48 -13.43
C VAL A 365 36.86 -6.06 -13.85
N CYS A 366 36.29 -5.25 -12.94
CA CYS A 366 35.93 -3.90 -13.25
C CYS A 366 37.15 -2.98 -13.40
N PRO A 367 37.26 -2.16 -14.44
CA PRO A 367 38.30 -1.17 -14.59
C PRO A 367 38.35 -0.18 -13.42
N PRO A 368 39.52 0.44 -13.16
CA PRO A 368 39.64 1.49 -12.15
C PRO A 368 38.57 2.60 -12.33
N GLY A 369 37.95 3.04 -11.23
CA GLY A 369 36.90 4.08 -11.23
C GLY A 369 35.50 3.59 -11.65
N MET A 370 35.34 2.39 -12.26
CA MET A 370 34.03 1.88 -12.64
C MET A 370 33.17 1.55 -11.42
N VAL A 371 33.77 0.98 -10.35
CA VAL A 371 33.09 0.69 -9.09
C VAL A 371 32.55 1.98 -8.47
N GLN A 372 33.37 3.02 -8.39
CA GLN A 372 32.95 4.31 -7.85
C GLN A 372 31.85 4.97 -8.69
N LYS A 373 31.95 4.90 -10.02
CA LYS A 373 30.89 5.38 -10.93
C LYS A 373 29.59 4.60 -10.76
N TYR A 374 29.65 3.30 -10.49
CA TYR A 374 28.48 2.47 -10.25
C TYR A 374 27.80 2.84 -8.93
N LEU A 375 28.56 2.99 -7.85
CA LEU A 375 28.07 3.37 -6.54
C LEU A 375 27.50 4.79 -6.52
N SER A 376 28.09 5.72 -7.25
CA SER A 376 27.63 7.12 -7.36
C SER A 376 26.27 7.29 -8.08
N ARG A 377 25.72 6.22 -8.67
CA ARG A 377 24.32 6.23 -9.19
C ARG A 377 23.32 6.42 -8.07
N ILE A 378 23.63 5.93 -6.86
CA ILE A 378 22.82 6.15 -5.66
C ILE A 378 23.31 7.45 -5.01
N SER A 379 22.41 8.41 -4.83
CA SER A 379 22.80 9.68 -4.21
C SER A 379 23.08 9.53 -2.71
N GLY A 380 24.05 10.27 -2.19
CA GLY A 380 24.34 10.32 -0.76
C GLY A 380 23.07 10.60 0.08
N PRO A 381 22.25 11.61 -0.28
CA PRO A 381 21.00 11.88 0.42
C PRO A 381 19.99 10.73 0.44
N LEU A 382 19.99 9.81 -0.52
CA LEU A 382 19.16 8.60 -0.47
C LEU A 382 19.77 7.55 0.46
N LEU A 383 21.10 7.32 0.39
CA LEU A 383 21.81 6.42 1.31
C LEU A 383 21.66 6.86 2.76
N ASP A 384 21.70 8.17 3.03
CA ASP A 384 21.44 8.74 4.35
C ASP A 384 20.06 8.36 4.93
N ARG A 385 19.08 7.99 4.09
CA ARG A 385 17.72 7.60 4.49
C ARG A 385 17.55 6.10 4.69
N ILE A 386 18.55 5.33 4.32
CA ILE A 386 18.62 3.89 4.61
C ILE A 386 19.31 3.72 5.96
N ASP A 387 18.63 3.09 6.90
CA ASP A 387 19.10 3.00 8.28
C ASP A 387 20.23 1.97 8.47
N MET A 388 20.16 0.86 7.72
CA MET A 388 21.03 -0.29 7.86
C MET A 388 21.61 -0.71 6.52
N HIS A 389 22.91 -0.99 6.50
CA HIS A 389 23.62 -1.55 5.36
C HIS A 389 24.24 -2.87 5.77
N ILE A 390 23.97 -3.94 5.02
CA ILE A 390 24.52 -5.26 5.32
C ILE A 390 25.23 -5.84 4.10
N GLU A 391 26.35 -6.47 4.35
CA GLU A 391 27.08 -7.23 3.34
C GLU A 391 26.67 -8.70 3.42
N ILE A 392 26.31 -9.27 2.26
CA ILE A 392 25.92 -10.67 2.14
C ILE A 392 27.04 -11.43 1.44
N ILE A 393 27.61 -12.38 2.16
CA ILE A 393 28.66 -13.26 1.67
C ILE A 393 28.01 -14.57 1.18
N PRO A 394 28.47 -15.16 0.06
CA PRO A 394 27.96 -16.46 -0.39
C PRO A 394 28.10 -17.54 0.70
N VAL A 395 27.08 -18.36 0.83
CA VAL A 395 27.11 -19.48 1.80
C VAL A 395 28.04 -20.58 1.27
N PRO A 396 29.03 -21.05 2.04
CA PRO A 396 29.86 -22.20 1.66
C PRO A 396 29.00 -23.44 1.38
N PHE A 397 29.48 -24.29 0.46
CA PHE A 397 28.75 -25.50 0.06
C PHE A 397 28.44 -26.44 1.22
N GLU A 398 29.34 -26.55 2.18
CA GLU A 398 29.19 -27.39 3.38
C GLU A 398 27.97 -27.00 4.19
N LYS A 399 27.72 -25.69 4.39
CA LYS A 399 26.53 -25.17 5.07
C LYS A 399 25.24 -25.31 4.26
N LEU A 400 25.32 -25.31 2.93
CA LEU A 400 24.16 -25.57 2.09
C LEU A 400 23.70 -27.03 2.13
N SER A 401 24.61 -27.96 2.36
CA SER A 401 24.35 -29.41 2.47
C SER A 401 23.88 -29.84 3.86
N GLU A 402 23.96 -28.98 4.87
CA GLU A 402 23.45 -29.30 6.23
C GLU A 402 21.95 -29.57 6.18
N ILE A 403 21.53 -30.70 6.79
CA ILE A 403 20.14 -31.16 6.86
C ILE A 403 19.37 -30.42 7.97
N ALA A 404 20.08 -29.81 8.94
CA ALA A 404 19.43 -29.11 10.06
C ALA A 404 18.55 -27.95 9.56
N PRO A 405 17.28 -27.89 9.95
CA PRO A 405 16.40 -26.78 9.60
C PRO A 405 16.91 -25.50 10.26
N ALA A 406 16.90 -24.41 9.49
CA ALA A 406 17.17 -23.09 10.05
C ALA A 406 15.99 -22.62 10.92
N GLU A 407 16.17 -21.51 11.63
CA GLU A 407 15.15 -20.93 12.50
C GLU A 407 13.89 -20.54 11.70
N LYS A 408 12.70 -20.91 12.20
CA LYS A 408 11.42 -20.62 11.56
C LYS A 408 11.08 -19.13 11.65
N SER A 409 10.38 -18.63 10.64
CA SER A 409 9.85 -17.25 10.62
C SER A 409 8.99 -16.93 11.83
N GLU A 410 8.22 -17.89 12.33
CA GLU A 410 7.35 -17.72 13.49
C GLU A 410 8.12 -17.32 14.75
N VAL A 411 9.26 -17.99 15.02
CA VAL A 411 10.09 -17.71 16.20
C VAL A 411 10.71 -16.31 16.12
N ILE A 412 11.22 -15.93 14.94
CA ILE A 412 11.75 -14.59 14.70
C ILE A 412 10.63 -13.54 14.88
N ARG A 413 9.45 -13.80 14.32
CA ARG A 413 8.30 -12.90 14.41
C ARG A 413 7.83 -12.69 15.84
N GLU A 414 7.86 -13.71 16.69
CA GLU A 414 7.52 -13.57 18.10
C GLU A 414 8.44 -12.59 18.82
N ARG A 415 9.77 -12.67 18.61
CA ARG A 415 10.72 -11.71 19.16
C ARG A 415 10.47 -10.30 18.65
N VAL A 416 10.19 -10.16 17.35
CA VAL A 416 9.83 -8.89 16.73
C VAL A 416 8.56 -8.31 17.35
N ILE A 417 7.53 -9.13 17.59
CA ILE A 417 6.28 -8.69 18.24
C ILE A 417 6.53 -8.19 19.67
N VAL A 418 7.37 -8.88 20.43
CA VAL A 418 7.74 -8.45 21.79
C VAL A 418 8.40 -7.08 21.77
N ALA A 419 9.39 -6.88 20.89
CA ALA A 419 10.06 -5.59 20.73
C ALA A 419 9.08 -4.48 20.30
N ARG A 420 8.14 -4.78 19.40
CA ARG A 420 7.10 -3.84 18.96
C ARG A 420 6.14 -3.44 20.08
N LYS A 421 5.74 -4.34 20.94
CA LYS A 421 4.91 -4.03 22.12
C LYS A 421 5.63 -3.06 23.07
N ILE A 422 6.94 -3.18 23.24
CA ILE A 422 7.74 -2.21 24.01
C ILE A 422 7.68 -0.83 23.37
N GLN A 423 7.80 -0.76 22.03
CA GLN A 423 7.73 0.48 21.28
C GLN A 423 6.33 1.10 21.30
N GLU A 424 5.27 0.32 21.15
CA GLU A 424 3.88 0.77 21.27
C GLU A 424 3.63 1.45 22.62
N LYS A 425 4.05 0.82 23.72
CA LYS A 425 3.96 1.40 25.06
C LYS A 425 4.78 2.69 25.20
N ARG A 426 5.98 2.73 24.60
CA ARG A 426 6.85 3.93 24.59
C ARG A 426 6.20 5.09 23.86
N PHE A 427 5.51 4.82 22.75
CA PHE A 427 4.91 5.82 21.86
C PHE A 427 3.42 6.06 22.09
N GLU A 428 2.82 5.53 23.14
CA GLU A 428 1.38 5.68 23.45
C GLU A 428 0.89 7.13 23.40
N LYS A 429 1.75 8.09 23.77
CA LYS A 429 1.45 9.54 23.71
C LYS A 429 1.74 10.19 22.35
N PHE A 430 2.19 9.41 21.37
CA PHE A 430 2.63 9.89 20.04
C PHE A 430 1.91 9.12 18.93
N PRO A 431 0.65 9.45 18.61
CA PRO A 431 -0.21 8.62 17.75
C PRO A 431 0.31 8.43 16.30
N GLN A 432 1.27 9.26 15.88
CA GLN A 432 1.88 9.15 14.54
C GLN A 432 3.19 8.35 14.52
N THR A 433 3.61 7.81 15.68
CA THR A 433 4.89 7.08 15.80
C THR A 433 4.61 5.67 16.27
N HIS A 434 4.87 4.68 15.41
CA HIS A 434 4.56 3.27 15.69
C HIS A 434 5.81 2.40 15.88
N CYS A 435 7.00 2.92 15.55
CA CYS A 435 8.24 2.18 15.65
C CYS A 435 9.46 3.11 15.79
N ASN A 436 10.60 2.53 16.20
CA ASN A 436 11.80 3.31 16.48
C ASN A 436 12.35 4.06 15.25
N ALA A 437 12.22 3.52 14.04
CA ALA A 437 12.64 4.23 12.81
C ALA A 437 11.90 5.57 12.62
N GLN A 438 10.72 5.72 13.23
CA GLN A 438 9.89 6.93 13.12
C GLN A 438 10.20 8.00 14.17
N MET A 439 11.07 7.71 15.15
CA MET A 439 11.44 8.70 16.17
C MET A 439 11.99 9.98 15.54
N SER A 440 11.50 11.12 16.00
CA SER A 440 12.08 12.43 15.72
C SER A 440 13.37 12.63 16.54
N SER A 441 14.22 13.60 16.16
CA SER A 441 15.43 13.94 16.93
C SER A 441 15.12 14.39 18.38
N LYS A 442 13.90 14.90 18.65
CA LYS A 442 13.46 15.18 20.02
C LYS A 442 13.24 13.88 20.79
N MET A 443 12.53 12.92 20.19
CA MET A 443 12.26 11.61 20.81
C MET A 443 13.53 10.81 21.03
N LEU A 444 14.53 10.94 20.16
CA LEU A 444 15.83 10.30 20.36
C LEU A 444 16.52 10.78 21.64
N ARG A 445 16.42 12.06 21.96
CA ARG A 445 16.92 12.65 23.21
C ARG A 445 16.16 12.15 24.45
N ASP A 446 14.90 11.73 24.29
CA ASP A 446 14.08 11.26 25.41
C ASP A 446 14.20 9.75 25.63
N PHE A 447 14.44 8.94 24.55
CA PHE A 447 14.30 7.50 24.59
C PHE A 447 15.55 6.71 24.17
N ALA A 448 16.56 7.36 23.60
CA ALA A 448 17.75 6.66 23.04
C ALA A 448 19.05 7.20 23.67
N HIS A 449 19.20 7.04 24.98
CA HIS A 449 20.40 7.44 25.70
C HIS A 449 21.37 6.26 25.82
N PRO A 450 22.58 6.35 25.19
CA PRO A 450 23.64 5.40 25.43
C PRO A 450 24.27 5.60 26.83
N ASN A 451 24.79 4.52 27.39
CA ASN A 451 25.65 4.60 28.58
C ASN A 451 26.94 5.41 28.28
N PRO A 452 27.71 5.85 29.29
CA PRO A 452 28.92 6.69 29.08
C PRO A 452 29.97 6.02 28.17
N GLU A 453 30.17 4.71 28.29
CA GLU A 453 31.11 3.94 27.46
C GLU A 453 30.60 3.88 25.99
N GLY A 454 29.30 3.66 25.79
CA GLY A 454 28.66 3.70 24.48
C GLY A 454 28.77 5.08 23.81
N GLN A 455 28.66 6.17 24.59
CA GLN A 455 28.87 7.52 24.05
C GLN A 455 30.32 7.72 23.54
N GLN A 456 31.30 7.19 24.26
CA GLN A 456 32.71 7.23 23.82
C GLN A 456 32.94 6.41 22.55
N LEU A 457 32.36 5.19 22.49
CA LEU A 457 32.40 4.35 21.30
C LEU A 457 31.76 5.06 20.08
N LEU A 458 30.58 5.65 20.26
CA LEU A 458 29.88 6.37 19.20
C LEU A 458 30.67 7.59 18.72
N LYS A 459 31.26 8.37 19.64
CA LYS A 459 32.13 9.49 19.29
C LYS A 459 33.36 9.04 18.50
N ALA A 460 34.00 7.96 18.89
CA ALA A 460 35.14 7.38 18.16
C ALA A 460 34.72 6.91 16.75
N ALA A 461 33.57 6.23 16.62
CA ALA A 461 33.02 5.78 15.33
C ALA A 461 32.71 6.98 14.41
N MET A 462 32.05 8.03 14.93
CA MET A 462 31.74 9.25 14.18
C MET A 462 32.99 9.89 13.58
N SER A 463 34.05 10.02 14.38
CA SER A 463 35.32 10.62 13.93
C SER A 463 36.06 9.71 12.95
N ARG A 464 36.12 8.38 13.20
CA ARG A 464 36.88 7.43 12.37
C ARG A 464 36.22 7.15 11.01
N MET A 465 34.91 7.15 10.96
CA MET A 465 34.11 6.83 9.77
C MET A 465 33.58 8.08 9.06
N ASN A 466 33.91 9.29 9.53
CA ASN A 466 33.41 10.58 9.02
C ASN A 466 31.88 10.61 8.86
N LEU A 467 31.14 10.13 9.86
CA LEU A 467 29.69 9.98 9.79
C LEU A 467 28.97 11.32 9.94
N SER A 468 27.89 11.49 9.19
CA SER A 468 27.01 12.66 9.27
C SER A 468 26.16 12.68 10.55
N ALA A 469 25.61 13.84 10.93
CA ALA A 469 24.64 13.96 12.01
C ALA A 469 23.39 13.07 11.79
N ARG A 470 23.00 12.85 10.53
CA ARG A 470 21.90 11.92 10.20
C ARG A 470 22.29 10.47 10.50
N ALA A 471 23.51 10.07 10.18
CA ALA A 471 24.02 8.73 10.52
C ALA A 471 24.01 8.51 12.04
N TYR A 472 24.37 9.53 12.83
CA TYR A 472 24.27 9.50 14.30
C TYR A 472 22.83 9.15 14.75
N ASP A 473 21.82 9.89 14.28
CA ASP A 473 20.42 9.65 14.61
C ASP A 473 19.98 8.23 14.21
N ARG A 474 20.43 7.73 13.03
CA ARG A 474 20.13 6.38 12.55
C ARG A 474 20.72 5.30 13.43
N ILE A 475 22.00 5.44 13.80
CA ILE A 475 22.66 4.50 14.71
C ILE A 475 21.91 4.41 16.05
N LEU A 476 21.48 5.54 16.62
CA LEU A 476 20.73 5.55 17.88
C LEU A 476 19.36 4.86 17.74
N LYS A 477 18.64 5.06 16.62
CA LYS A 477 17.37 4.38 16.35
C LYS A 477 17.54 2.87 16.27
N VAL A 478 18.56 2.40 15.56
CA VAL A 478 18.89 0.99 15.41
C VAL A 478 19.36 0.40 16.75
N ALA A 479 20.24 1.08 17.48
CA ALA A 479 20.70 0.63 18.80
C ALA A 479 19.53 0.53 19.81
N ARG A 480 18.58 1.46 19.79
CA ARG A 480 17.37 1.36 20.61
C ARG A 480 16.53 0.13 20.25
N THR A 481 16.45 -0.20 18.95
CA THR A 481 15.73 -1.39 18.49
C THR A 481 16.40 -2.68 18.94
N ILE A 482 17.73 -2.75 18.86
CA ILE A 482 18.50 -3.91 19.34
C ILE A 482 18.28 -4.08 20.85
N ALA A 483 18.33 -3.00 21.62
CA ALA A 483 18.04 -3.04 23.04
C ALA A 483 16.59 -3.46 23.36
N ASP A 484 15.61 -3.08 22.54
CA ASP A 484 14.23 -3.55 22.68
C ASP A 484 14.07 -5.05 22.39
N LEU A 485 14.80 -5.59 21.40
CA LEU A 485 14.85 -7.03 21.12
C LEU A 485 15.47 -7.82 22.29
N ASP A 486 16.47 -7.23 22.97
CA ASP A 486 17.09 -7.81 24.14
C ASP A 486 16.32 -7.50 25.45
N SER A 487 15.13 -6.86 25.34
CA SER A 487 14.29 -6.40 26.46
C SER A 487 15.05 -5.53 27.48
N SER A 488 16.08 -4.83 27.01
CA SER A 488 16.90 -3.92 27.84
C SER A 488 16.28 -2.53 27.93
N GLN A 489 16.23 -1.96 29.13
CA GLN A 489 15.77 -0.58 29.31
C GLN A 489 16.75 0.44 28.77
N ASN A 490 18.04 0.16 28.85
CA ASN A 490 19.12 1.06 28.45
C ASN A 490 19.77 0.56 27.15
N ILE A 491 20.40 1.48 26.43
CA ILE A 491 21.25 1.15 25.30
C ILE A 491 22.66 0.86 25.82
N GLU A 492 23.03 -0.42 25.82
CA GLU A 492 24.36 -0.86 26.22
C GLU A 492 25.37 -0.70 25.09
N THR A 493 26.69 -0.80 25.45
CA THR A 493 27.79 -0.68 24.48
C THR A 493 27.70 -1.73 23.36
N SER A 494 27.25 -2.95 23.69
CA SER A 494 27.05 -4.03 22.71
C SER A 494 25.99 -3.67 21.64
N HIS A 495 24.87 -3.07 22.05
CA HIS A 495 23.80 -2.63 21.14
C HIS A 495 24.30 -1.57 20.16
N LEU A 496 25.13 -0.64 20.64
CA LEU A 496 25.75 0.37 19.80
C LEU A 496 26.79 -0.20 18.83
N ALA A 497 27.62 -1.14 19.31
CA ALA A 497 28.61 -1.80 18.47
C ALA A 497 27.92 -2.53 17.29
N GLU A 498 26.82 -3.28 17.56
CA GLU A 498 26.02 -3.92 16.52
C GLU A 498 25.42 -2.89 15.56
N ALA A 499 24.82 -1.80 16.06
CA ALA A 499 24.22 -0.75 15.25
C ALA A 499 25.24 -0.02 14.35
N ILE A 500 26.45 0.25 14.85
CA ILE A 500 27.54 0.87 14.08
C ILE A 500 27.97 -0.04 12.93
N ASN A 501 28.03 -1.37 13.15
CA ASN A 501 28.37 -2.33 12.10
C ASN A 501 27.39 -2.33 10.93
N TYR A 502 26.15 -1.93 11.15
CA TYR A 502 25.14 -1.75 10.07
C TYR A 502 25.30 -0.45 9.26
N ARG A 503 26.40 0.31 9.45
CA ARG A 503 26.71 1.53 8.67
C ARG A 503 28.01 1.41 7.88
N ASN A 504 28.40 0.21 7.50
CA ASN A 504 29.69 -0.07 6.83
C ASN A 504 29.87 0.64 5.48
N LEU A 505 28.78 0.96 4.75
CA LEU A 505 28.86 1.66 3.46
C LEU A 505 29.10 3.17 3.57
N ASP A 506 29.00 3.76 4.77
CA ASP A 506 29.30 5.17 4.99
C ASP A 506 30.81 5.46 5.02
N ARG A 507 31.65 4.40 5.00
CA ARG A 507 33.11 4.57 4.94
C ARG A 507 33.51 5.09 3.55
N GLU A 508 34.23 6.19 3.50
CA GLU A 508 34.81 6.75 2.26
C GLU A 508 35.70 5.70 1.52
N MET A 509 36.19 4.70 2.21
CA MET A 509 37.07 3.64 1.71
C MET A 509 36.35 2.44 1.07
N TRP A 510 35.00 2.43 0.99
CA TRP A 510 34.34 1.25 0.42
C TRP A 510 34.52 1.11 -1.09
N ALA A 511 34.93 2.19 -1.76
CA ALA A 511 35.21 2.24 -3.20
C ALA A 511 36.63 2.72 -3.52
N SER A 512 37.51 2.86 -2.51
CA SER A 512 38.93 3.25 -2.68
C SER A 512 39.84 2.05 -2.88
#